data_ca19304295f7efab330142fc2f8679a2
#
_entry.id   ca19304295f7efab330142fc2f8679a2
#
_cell.length_a   1.000
_cell.length_b   1.000
_cell.length_c   1.000
_cell.angle_alpha   90.00
_cell.angle_beta   90.00
_cell.angle_gamma   90.00
#
_symmetry.space_group_name_H-M   'P 1'
#
loop_
_entity.id
_entity.type
_entity.pdbx_description
1 polymer ?
#
loop_
_entity_poly.entity_id
_entity_poly.type
_entity_poly.pdbx_seq_one_letter_code
_entity_poly.pdbx_strand_id
1 'polypeptide(L)'
;VLSACSHRGITNIIRAVQNAFPGLGLKLVMGGFHIHNAEEEKFNVISAFLGMKLPKRLGVCHCTGIDKYALFRQQFNDRVFYNYTGWVETI
;
A
#
# COMPACT_ATOMS: atom_id res chain seq x y z
N VAL A 1 -0.90 8.84 -3.27
CA VAL A 1 -2.21 8.15 -3.33
C VAL A 1 -2.68 7.87 -1.92
N LEU A 2 -3.87 8.33 -1.61
CA LEU A 2 -4.53 8.06 -0.32
C LEU A 2 -5.80 7.26 -0.58
N SER A 3 -5.99 6.17 0.16
CA SER A 3 -7.17 5.34 0.04
C SER A 3 -7.69 4.95 1.42
N ALA A 4 -9.00 4.95 1.62
CA ALA A 4 -9.58 4.56 2.92
C ALA A 4 -9.46 3.04 3.14
N CYS A 5 -10.33 2.26 2.54
CA CYS A 5 -10.34 0.79 2.72
C CYS A 5 -10.01 0.00 1.46
N SER A 6 -9.79 0.63 0.34
CA SER A 6 -9.36 0.01 -0.93
C SER A 6 -10.23 -1.20 -1.35
N HIS A 7 -11.57 -1.10 -1.20
CA HIS A 7 -12.48 -2.20 -1.55
C HIS A 7 -12.37 -2.63 -3.02
N ARG A 8 -11.98 -1.73 -3.90
CA ARG A 8 -11.75 -2.02 -5.32
C ARG A 8 -10.39 -2.68 -5.59
N GLY A 9 -9.62 -2.91 -4.54
CA GLY A 9 -8.27 -3.43 -4.63
C GLY A 9 -7.23 -2.33 -4.81
N ILE A 10 -6.21 -2.35 -3.98
CA ILE A 10 -5.16 -1.31 -4.00
C ILE A 10 -4.43 -1.28 -5.36
N THR A 11 -4.26 -2.42 -6.01
CA THR A 11 -3.61 -2.48 -7.32
C THR A 11 -4.43 -1.77 -8.38
N ASN A 12 -5.76 -1.94 -8.36
CA ASN A 12 -6.66 -1.27 -9.29
C ASN A 12 -6.68 0.24 -9.06
N ILE A 13 -6.65 0.65 -7.80
CA ILE A 13 -6.61 2.08 -7.42
C ILE A 13 -5.32 2.72 -7.93
N ILE A 14 -4.18 2.09 -7.71
CA ILE A 14 -2.90 2.61 -8.18
C ILE A 14 -2.87 2.69 -9.71
N ARG A 15 -3.35 1.66 -10.40
CA ARG A 15 -3.43 1.69 -11.87
C ARG A 15 -4.29 2.83 -12.37
N ALA A 16 -5.43 3.07 -11.74
CA ALA A 16 -6.32 4.19 -12.12
C ALA A 16 -5.61 5.54 -11.96
N VAL A 17 -4.89 5.72 -10.87
CA VAL A 17 -4.11 6.95 -10.64
C VAL A 17 -3.01 7.10 -11.68
N GLN A 18 -2.28 6.06 -11.98
CA GLN A 18 -1.20 6.11 -12.97
C GLN A 18 -1.72 6.35 -14.38
N ASN A 19 -2.89 5.82 -14.71
CA ASN A 19 -3.53 6.10 -15.99
C ASN A 19 -3.96 7.57 -16.13
N ALA A 20 -4.40 8.17 -15.01
CA ALA A 20 -4.78 9.59 -14.98
C ALA A 20 -3.56 10.52 -15.03
N PHE A 21 -2.43 10.09 -14.49
CA PHE A 21 -1.20 10.87 -14.40
C PHE A 21 -0.01 10.09 -14.96
N PRO A 22 0.00 9.81 -16.26
CA PRO A 22 1.07 9.02 -16.86
C PRO A 22 2.44 9.70 -16.74
N GLY A 23 3.46 8.91 -16.46
CA GLY A 23 4.82 9.39 -16.33
C GLY A 23 5.20 9.91 -14.95
N LEU A 24 4.25 10.02 -14.01
CA LEU A 24 4.56 10.41 -12.64
C LEU A 24 4.85 9.17 -11.77
N GLY A 25 5.91 9.25 -10.97
CA GLY A 25 6.25 8.23 -10.00
C GLY A 25 5.36 8.30 -8.75
N LEU A 26 5.37 7.22 -7.98
CA LEU A 26 4.63 7.13 -6.71
C LEU A 26 5.53 7.59 -5.57
N LYS A 27 5.21 8.72 -4.96
CA LYS A 27 5.94 9.21 -3.80
C LYS A 27 5.42 8.57 -2.51
N LEU A 28 4.11 8.55 -2.34
CA LEU A 28 3.46 8.01 -1.16
C LEU A 28 2.19 7.27 -1.57
N VAL A 29 2.05 6.04 -1.08
CA VAL A 29 0.79 5.30 -1.10
C VAL A 29 0.42 5.01 0.34
N MET A 30 -0.77 5.39 0.77
CA MET A 30 -1.16 5.28 2.17
C MET A 30 -2.64 4.95 2.31
N GLY A 31 -2.96 4.07 3.23
CA GLY A 31 -4.35 3.74 3.55
C GLY A 31 -4.57 2.32 4.02
N GLY A 32 -5.82 1.93 4.10
CA GLY A 32 -6.23 0.55 4.35
C GLY A 32 -6.33 -0.21 3.04
N PHE A 33 -5.68 -1.36 2.96
CA PHE A 33 -5.62 -2.13 1.70
C PHE A 33 -6.65 -3.25 1.62
N HIS A 34 -7.41 -3.46 2.69
CA HIS A 34 -8.49 -4.45 2.75
C HIS A 34 -7.99 -5.88 2.46
N ILE A 35 -6.87 -6.25 3.06
CA ILE A 35 -6.21 -7.54 2.83
C ILE A 35 -5.92 -8.32 4.12
N HIS A 36 -6.50 -7.93 5.23
CA HIS A 36 -6.23 -8.59 6.52
C HIS A 36 -6.58 -10.08 6.51
N ASN A 37 -7.58 -10.50 5.72
CA ASN A 37 -7.98 -11.89 5.52
C ASN A 37 -7.49 -12.47 4.19
N ALA A 38 -6.60 -11.79 3.47
CA ALA A 38 -6.14 -12.27 2.18
C ALA A 38 -5.30 -13.53 2.32
N GLU A 39 -5.55 -14.50 1.44
CA GLU A 39 -4.72 -15.69 1.32
C GLU A 39 -3.31 -15.31 0.86
N GLU A 40 -2.36 -16.18 1.14
CA GLU A 40 -0.95 -15.97 0.79
C GLU A 40 -0.76 -15.65 -0.69
N GLU A 41 -1.44 -16.37 -1.56
CA GLU A 41 -1.36 -16.16 -3.01
C GLU A 41 -1.79 -14.75 -3.40
N LYS A 42 -2.93 -14.30 -2.90
CA LYS A 42 -3.44 -12.95 -3.16
C LYS A 42 -2.49 -11.88 -2.60
N PHE A 43 -2.00 -12.09 -1.39
CA PHE A 43 -1.02 -11.19 -0.80
C PHE A 43 0.26 -11.11 -1.64
N ASN A 44 0.76 -12.23 -2.12
CA ASN A 44 1.97 -12.27 -2.94
C ASN A 44 1.80 -11.51 -4.26
N VAL A 45 0.63 -11.60 -4.89
CA VAL A 45 0.32 -10.83 -6.11
C VAL A 45 0.36 -9.32 -5.82
N ILE A 46 -0.27 -8.89 -4.75
CA ILE A 46 -0.29 -7.48 -4.34
C ILE A 46 1.11 -6.99 -4.00
N SER A 47 1.85 -7.78 -3.24
CA SER A 47 3.22 -7.47 -2.82
C SER A 47 4.16 -7.34 -4.02
N ALA A 48 4.05 -8.26 -4.99
CA ALA A 48 4.83 -8.18 -6.23
C ALA A 48 4.49 -6.92 -7.03
N PHE A 49 3.22 -6.57 -7.11
CA PHE A 49 2.79 -5.35 -7.79
C PHE A 49 3.37 -4.10 -7.12
N LEU A 50 3.29 -4.02 -5.79
CA LEU A 50 3.86 -2.89 -5.03
C LEU A 50 5.38 -2.82 -5.21
N GLY A 51 6.05 -3.96 -5.27
CA GLY A 51 7.48 -4.02 -5.54
C GLY A 51 7.85 -3.49 -6.92
N MET A 52 7.02 -3.75 -7.92
CA MET A 52 7.22 -3.23 -9.27
C MET A 52 7.00 -1.72 -9.34
N LYS A 53 5.98 -1.19 -8.66
CA LYS A 53 5.66 0.24 -8.63
C LYS A 53 6.57 1.02 -7.68
N LEU A 54 7.04 0.36 -6.67
CA LEU A 54 8.01 0.82 -5.68
C LEU A 54 7.78 2.26 -5.22
N PRO A 55 6.67 2.53 -4.50
CA PRO A 55 6.47 3.86 -3.92
C PRO A 55 7.61 4.17 -2.94
N LYS A 56 7.99 5.43 -2.85
CA LYS A 56 9.06 5.84 -1.93
C LYS A 56 8.66 5.60 -0.48
N ARG A 57 7.39 5.79 -0.16
CA ARG A 57 6.82 5.56 1.17
C ARG A 57 5.51 4.81 1.02
N LEU A 58 5.31 3.81 1.86
CA LEU A 58 4.11 2.96 1.88
C LEU A 58 3.54 2.94 3.29
N GLY A 59 2.44 3.63 3.51
CA GLY A 59 1.76 3.67 4.79
C GLY A 59 0.54 2.76 4.79
N VAL A 60 0.47 1.85 5.75
CA VAL A 60 -0.64 0.90 5.84
C VAL A 60 -1.33 0.99 7.18
N CYS A 61 -2.62 0.72 7.21
CA CYS A 61 -3.40 0.75 8.43
C CYS A 61 -4.72 0.01 8.28
N HIS A 62 -5.50 0.02 9.33
CA HIS A 62 -6.90 -0.41 9.34
C HIS A 62 -7.07 -1.82 8.77
N CYS A 63 -7.78 -1.96 7.66
CA CYS A 63 -8.10 -3.26 7.06
C CYS A 63 -6.92 -3.93 6.33
N THR A 64 -5.74 -3.33 6.32
CA THR A 64 -4.54 -4.03 5.87
C THR A 64 -4.19 -5.20 6.79
N GLY A 65 -4.36 -5.00 8.09
CA GLY A 65 -4.01 -5.97 9.11
C GLY A 65 -2.56 -5.89 9.54
N ILE A 66 -2.32 -6.10 10.84
CA ILE A 66 -0.98 -5.99 11.42
C ILE A 66 -0.04 -7.07 10.88
N ASP A 67 -0.55 -8.27 10.58
CA ASP A 67 0.24 -9.36 10.01
C ASP A 67 0.78 -9.00 8.64
N LYS A 68 -0.06 -8.39 7.81
CA LYS A 68 0.32 -7.95 6.46
C LYS A 68 1.29 -6.78 6.51
N TYR A 69 1.09 -5.88 7.47
CA TYR A 69 2.06 -4.82 7.73
C TYR A 69 3.44 -5.39 8.03
N ALA A 70 3.53 -6.40 8.91
CA ALA A 70 4.79 -7.03 9.26
C ALA A 70 5.48 -7.63 8.03
N LEU A 71 4.71 -8.29 7.14
CA LEU A 71 5.24 -8.86 5.90
C LEU A 71 5.74 -7.78 4.94
N PHE A 72 5.02 -6.68 4.81
CA PHE A 72 5.47 -5.54 3.99
C PHE A 72 6.76 -4.92 4.56
N ARG A 73 6.85 -4.77 5.88
CA ARG A 73 8.07 -4.27 6.54
C ARG A 73 9.25 -5.17 6.27
N GLN A 74 9.06 -6.47 6.31
CA GLN A 74 10.10 -7.44 6.03
C GLN A 74 10.60 -7.32 4.60
N GLN A 75 9.70 -7.05 3.65
CA GLN A 75 10.01 -6.99 2.22
C GLN A 75 10.54 -5.62 1.78
N PHE A 76 9.96 -4.54 2.27
CA PHE A 76 10.26 -3.18 1.80
C PHE A 76 10.97 -2.29 2.84
N ASN A 77 11.25 -2.82 4.02
CA ASN A 77 12.05 -2.18 5.07
C ASN A 77 11.50 -0.79 5.46
N ASP A 78 12.36 0.22 5.50
CA ASP A 78 12.04 1.56 6.00
C ASP A 78 11.05 2.34 5.15
N ARG A 79 10.73 1.85 3.97
CA ARG A 79 9.71 2.47 3.12
C ARG A 79 8.30 2.29 3.70
N VAL A 80 8.10 1.27 4.54
CA VAL A 80 6.80 0.89 5.08
C VAL A 80 6.64 1.43 6.49
N PHE A 81 5.50 2.03 6.77
CA PHE A 81 5.14 2.47 8.11
C PHE A 81 3.68 2.17 8.38
N TYR A 82 3.32 2.11 9.66
CA TYR A 82 1.93 1.93 10.07
C TYR A 82 1.34 3.30 10.40
N ASN A 83 0.40 3.78 9.58
CA ASN A 83 -0.20 5.10 9.79
C ASN A 83 -1.38 5.02 10.74
N TYR A 84 -1.07 4.94 12.02
CA TYR A 84 -2.06 4.97 13.09
C TYR A 84 -2.68 6.37 13.23
N THR A 85 -3.79 6.45 13.96
CA THR A 85 -4.43 7.73 14.26
C THR A 85 -3.43 8.68 14.92
N GLY A 86 -3.29 9.88 14.36
CA GLY A 86 -2.32 10.87 14.83
C GLY A 86 -0.98 10.82 14.12
N TRP A 87 -0.74 9.86 13.23
CA TRP A 87 0.48 9.84 12.43
C TRP A 87 0.58 11.08 11.54
N VAL A 88 1.77 11.65 11.45
CA VAL A 88 2.06 12.79 10.57
C VAL A 88 3.16 12.35 9.60
N GLU A 89 2.89 12.48 8.31
CA GLU A 89 3.85 12.17 7.26
C GLU A 89 4.08 13.43 6.42
N THR A 90 5.33 13.81 6.26
CA THR A 90 5.71 14.97 5.46
C THR A 90 6.03 14.52 4.03
N ILE A 91 5.38 15.16 3.10
CA ILE A 91 5.54 14.82 1.68
C ILE A 91 6.70 15.60 1.04
#